data_10b849a2f622221af318ea788904b82b
#
_entry.id   10b849a2f622221af318ea788904b82b
#
_cell.length_a   1.000
_cell.length_b   1.000
_cell.length_c   1.000
_cell.angle_alpha   90.00
_cell.angle_beta   90.00
_cell.angle_gamma   90.00
#
_symmetry.space_group_name_H-M   'P 1'
#
loop_
_entity.id
_entity.type
_entity.pdbx_description
1 polymer ?
#
loop_
_entity_poly.entity_id
_entity_poly.type
_entity_poly.pdbx_seq_one_letter_code
_entity_poly.pdbx_strand_id
1 'polypeptide(L)'
;MREESKGGSLYRNTISYFGGLIVLISVGLIVFLLLLSFGLKAPSPYIGILTYMISPVLLGLGILIFLYGCLRESRRRRRLGTKEAMPYPTLNLNDARQRKRFTFVLAGGSLLAILLAFVGYNAYLFTDSNTFCGKLCHSVMKPEYTSYLNGPHARVRCVDCHVGSGVSWYVKSKISGVPQVFAVWFRTYSRPIPVPITNLRPARETCEECHWPEKFYGAQLMQYPYFRYNKQNTPEQISLLVRTGGGTPNLGANAGIHWHMAINEQIYFKASDPQLQHIPWTKVVRSDGSVTVYKDSLISVPEEELNKLPIGFMDCMDCHNRPSHVFLPPETAVDQVMAGGSISPKLPWIKKLALDALVKQYEGNQNVHEEIRQFIEAYYAKNFPEVLKNQKDQVDQAIDAIFAIYDRNVFPSMQVDWTTYPNNIGHRNWPGCFRCHDNHHVSESGKVLTNSCPVCHTVPQRGALLPLGSTTPVTTEPWHPWPLKGKHAKILCNLCHRAGYRPPLDCVSCHNIDPSAPMMSMSCNTYHLSEAETQPMASCKSCHPNRKGLHQQKEHAAVPCSTCHPPHAWKVTTRETCLTCHGDKQTHNAPTFCGECHSFTEN
;
A
#
# COMPACT_ATOMS: atom_id res chain seq x y z
N MET A 1 -18.86 -82.81 17.05
CA MET A 1 -19.10 -81.33 16.99
C MET A 1 -17.77 -80.63 17.03
N ARG A 2 -17.34 -80.09 15.92
CA ARG A 2 -16.11 -79.23 15.89
C ARG A 2 -16.50 -77.84 16.40
N GLU A 3 -16.03 -77.42 17.57
CA GLU A 3 -16.09 -76.07 17.97
C GLU A 3 -15.26 -75.26 16.97
N GLU A 4 -15.95 -74.44 16.18
CA GLU A 4 -15.30 -73.41 15.37
C GLU A 4 -14.57 -72.40 16.32
N SER A 5 -13.27 -72.49 16.40
CA SER A 5 -12.47 -71.56 17.13
C SER A 5 -12.63 -70.19 16.50
N LYS A 6 -13.48 -69.33 17.11
CA LYS A 6 -13.62 -67.92 16.75
C LYS A 6 -12.25 -67.30 16.78
N GLY A 7 -11.69 -66.98 15.61
CA GLY A 7 -10.40 -66.35 15.47
C GLY A 7 -10.32 -65.06 16.32
N GLY A 8 -9.44 -65.06 17.32
CA GLY A 8 -9.32 -63.93 18.25
C GLY A 8 -9.00 -62.62 17.53
N SER A 9 -9.60 -61.51 17.96
CA SER A 9 -9.46 -60.18 17.36
C SER A 9 -8.00 -59.72 17.28
N LEU A 10 -7.61 -59.09 16.17
CA LEU A 10 -6.23 -58.61 15.90
C LEU A 10 -5.79 -57.50 16.84
N TYR A 11 -6.72 -56.79 17.44
CA TYR A 11 -6.41 -55.70 18.39
C TYR A 11 -6.00 -56.18 19.78
N ARG A 12 -6.10 -57.49 20.07
CA ARG A 12 -5.67 -58.06 21.37
C ARG A 12 -4.15 -58.17 21.47
N ASN A 13 -3.51 -57.03 21.63
CA ASN A 13 -2.10 -56.90 21.90
C ASN A 13 -1.80 -55.60 22.63
N THR A 14 -0.74 -55.48 23.37
CA THR A 14 -0.39 -54.34 24.21
C THR A 14 -0.27 -53.05 23.43
N ILE A 15 0.25 -53.10 22.19
CA ILE A 15 0.44 -51.91 21.34
C ILE A 15 -0.92 -51.36 20.88
N SER A 16 -1.86 -52.24 20.42
CA SER A 16 -3.18 -51.80 20.04
C SER A 16 -3.99 -51.27 21.23
N TYR A 17 -3.86 -51.86 22.40
CA TYR A 17 -4.51 -51.31 23.59
C TYR A 17 -3.98 -49.93 23.97
N PHE A 18 -2.66 -49.71 23.88
CA PHE A 18 -2.07 -48.42 24.13
C PHE A 18 -2.54 -47.38 23.09
N GLY A 19 -2.55 -47.74 21.80
CA GLY A 19 -3.10 -46.88 20.74
C GLY A 19 -4.59 -46.59 20.95
N GLY A 20 -5.40 -47.59 21.30
CA GLY A 20 -6.82 -47.43 21.61
C GLY A 20 -7.09 -46.53 22.82
N LEU A 21 -6.24 -46.60 23.85
CA LEU A 21 -6.33 -45.71 25.02
C LEU A 21 -6.07 -44.27 24.61
N ILE A 22 -5.06 -44.01 23.78
CA ILE A 22 -4.77 -42.67 23.26
C ILE A 22 -5.95 -42.14 22.45
N VAL A 23 -6.55 -42.96 21.58
CA VAL A 23 -7.73 -42.60 20.81
C VAL A 23 -8.89 -42.21 21.74
N LEU A 24 -9.18 -43.05 22.73
CA LEU A 24 -10.26 -42.79 23.68
C LEU A 24 -10.07 -41.49 24.47
N ILE A 25 -8.86 -41.26 24.98
CA ILE A 25 -8.50 -40.01 25.69
C ILE A 25 -8.64 -38.81 24.76
N SER A 26 -8.14 -38.92 23.52
CA SER A 26 -8.18 -37.83 22.56
C SER A 26 -9.62 -37.46 22.16
N VAL A 27 -10.46 -38.44 21.90
CA VAL A 27 -11.88 -38.23 21.61
C VAL A 27 -12.62 -37.62 22.80
N GLY A 28 -12.40 -38.15 24.02
CA GLY A 28 -12.97 -37.57 25.24
C GLY A 28 -12.53 -36.10 25.45
N LEU A 29 -11.26 -35.81 25.23
CA LEU A 29 -10.71 -34.44 25.31
C LEU A 29 -11.35 -33.51 24.27
N ILE A 30 -11.48 -33.97 23.01
CA ILE A 30 -12.11 -33.16 21.95
C ILE A 30 -13.57 -32.85 22.34
N VAL A 31 -14.33 -33.85 22.75
CA VAL A 31 -15.74 -33.65 23.15
C VAL A 31 -15.84 -32.70 24.35
N PHE A 32 -15.00 -32.90 25.37
CA PHE A 32 -14.98 -32.04 26.56
C PHE A 32 -14.67 -30.59 26.18
N LEU A 33 -13.63 -30.35 25.37
CA LEU A 33 -13.23 -29.01 24.96
C LEU A 33 -14.27 -28.35 24.04
N LEU A 34 -14.95 -29.10 23.17
CA LEU A 34 -16.07 -28.61 22.39
C LEU A 34 -17.22 -28.15 23.29
N LEU A 35 -17.64 -29.00 24.24
CA LEU A 35 -18.69 -28.64 25.20
C LEU A 35 -18.32 -27.41 26.02
N LEU A 36 -17.04 -27.31 26.44
CA LEU A 36 -16.55 -26.13 27.13
C LEU A 36 -16.60 -24.88 26.27
N SER A 37 -16.27 -24.99 24.97
CA SER A 37 -16.30 -23.86 24.03
C SER A 37 -17.72 -23.35 23.75
N PHE A 38 -18.73 -24.22 23.78
CA PHE A 38 -20.15 -23.83 23.66
C PHE A 38 -20.69 -23.17 24.93
N GLY A 39 -20.15 -23.51 26.09
CA GLY A 39 -20.59 -22.95 27.38
C GLY A 39 -19.99 -21.59 27.73
N LEU A 40 -18.90 -21.20 27.09
CA LEU A 40 -18.20 -19.94 27.36
C LEU A 40 -18.59 -18.86 26.32
N LYS A 41 -19.01 -17.69 26.79
CA LYS A 41 -19.36 -16.53 25.92
C LYS A 41 -18.18 -16.00 25.09
N ALA A 42 -16.95 -16.26 25.54
CA ALA A 42 -15.70 -15.95 24.84
C ALA A 42 -14.68 -17.08 25.09
N PRO A 43 -14.60 -18.12 24.25
CA PRO A 43 -13.66 -19.19 24.44
C PRO A 43 -12.23 -18.68 24.28
N SER A 44 -11.38 -19.01 25.25
CA SER A 44 -9.95 -18.69 25.17
C SER A 44 -9.32 -19.28 23.91
N PRO A 45 -8.46 -18.55 23.19
CA PRO A 45 -7.74 -19.08 22.02
C PRO A 45 -7.00 -20.40 22.29
N TYR A 46 -6.56 -20.62 23.52
CA TYR A 46 -5.86 -21.81 23.96
C TYR A 46 -6.75 -23.07 23.92
N ILE A 47 -8.03 -22.94 24.25
CA ILE A 47 -9.00 -24.05 24.19
C ILE A 47 -9.10 -24.55 22.74
N GLY A 48 -9.12 -23.63 21.79
CA GLY A 48 -9.23 -24.01 20.40
C GLY A 48 -7.95 -24.62 19.82
N ILE A 49 -6.77 -24.14 20.19
CA ILE A 49 -5.50 -24.79 19.80
C ILE A 49 -5.49 -26.23 20.31
N LEU A 50 -5.91 -26.43 21.55
CA LEU A 50 -5.99 -27.76 22.14
C LEU A 50 -7.01 -28.63 21.41
N THR A 51 -8.20 -28.08 21.05
CA THR A 51 -9.29 -28.81 20.40
C THR A 51 -8.98 -29.15 18.94
N TYR A 52 -8.49 -28.17 18.17
CA TYR A 52 -8.43 -28.29 16.69
C TYR A 52 -7.04 -28.61 16.16
N MET A 53 -5.97 -28.44 16.95
CA MET A 53 -4.62 -28.76 16.51
C MET A 53 -4.00 -29.93 17.27
N ILE A 54 -3.98 -29.87 18.60
CA ILE A 54 -3.25 -30.87 19.40
C ILE A 54 -4.05 -32.17 19.49
N SER A 55 -5.33 -32.11 19.83
CA SER A 55 -6.14 -33.31 20.03
C SER A 55 -6.32 -34.14 18.76
N PRO A 56 -6.54 -33.59 17.55
CA PRO A 56 -6.58 -34.38 16.32
C PRO A 56 -5.25 -35.05 15.96
N VAL A 57 -4.12 -34.40 16.27
CA VAL A 57 -2.79 -35.00 16.06
C VAL A 57 -2.59 -36.19 16.99
N LEU A 58 -2.96 -36.06 18.27
CA LEU A 58 -2.92 -37.17 19.23
C LEU A 58 -3.88 -38.29 18.82
N LEU A 59 -5.07 -37.97 18.34
CA LEU A 59 -6.02 -38.92 17.81
C LEU A 59 -5.45 -39.70 16.62
N GLY A 60 -4.87 -38.99 15.64
CA GLY A 60 -4.21 -39.59 14.48
C GLY A 60 -3.05 -40.51 14.88
N LEU A 61 -2.21 -40.05 15.82
CA LEU A 61 -1.10 -40.85 16.36
C LEU A 61 -1.63 -42.12 17.07
N GLY A 62 -2.66 -41.98 17.89
CA GLY A 62 -3.32 -43.10 18.54
C GLY A 62 -3.86 -44.14 17.55
N ILE A 63 -4.52 -43.68 16.47
CA ILE A 63 -5.01 -44.55 15.38
C ILE A 63 -3.85 -45.26 14.68
N LEU A 64 -2.75 -44.56 14.37
CA LEU A 64 -1.58 -45.18 13.74
C LEU A 64 -0.94 -46.24 14.61
N ILE A 65 -0.78 -45.96 15.91
CA ILE A 65 -0.26 -46.96 16.88
C ILE A 65 -1.20 -48.16 16.98
N PHE A 66 -2.52 -47.94 17.02
CA PHE A 66 -3.49 -49.01 17.06
C PHE A 66 -3.41 -49.92 15.83
N LEU A 67 -3.38 -49.30 14.63
CA LEU A 67 -3.27 -50.04 13.36
C LEU A 67 -1.93 -50.77 13.24
N TYR A 68 -0.84 -50.13 13.66
CA TYR A 68 0.48 -50.79 13.71
C TYR A 68 0.47 -52.01 14.61
N GLY A 69 -0.15 -51.91 15.79
CA GLY A 69 -0.34 -53.03 16.69
C GLY A 69 -1.10 -54.18 16.06
N CYS A 70 -2.21 -53.89 15.34
CA CYS A 70 -3.00 -54.87 14.60
C CYS A 70 -2.19 -55.52 13.47
N LEU A 71 -1.45 -54.73 12.68
CA LEU A 71 -0.61 -55.23 11.59
C LEU A 71 0.53 -56.12 12.12
N ARG A 72 1.17 -55.72 13.19
CA ARG A 72 2.24 -56.50 13.86
C ARG A 72 1.69 -57.84 14.37
N GLU A 73 0.53 -57.83 15.01
CA GLU A 73 -0.12 -59.03 15.49
C GLU A 73 -0.56 -59.96 14.33
N SER A 74 -1.08 -59.40 13.24
CA SER A 74 -1.40 -60.16 12.02
C SER A 74 -0.14 -60.85 11.45
N ARG A 75 1.00 -60.13 11.36
CA ARG A 75 2.30 -60.68 10.91
C ARG A 75 2.81 -61.76 11.87
N ARG A 76 2.65 -61.55 13.17
CA ARG A 76 3.03 -62.54 14.18
C ARG A 76 2.26 -63.83 14.05
N ARG A 77 0.90 -63.74 13.91
CA ARG A 77 0.03 -64.90 13.73
C ARG A 77 0.32 -65.66 12.44
N ARG A 78 0.62 -64.97 11.35
CA ARG A 78 1.05 -65.60 10.09
C ARG A 78 2.37 -66.34 10.24
N ARG A 79 3.32 -65.81 10.99
CA ARG A 79 4.65 -66.46 11.24
C ARG A 79 4.56 -67.66 12.13
N LEU A 80 3.69 -67.65 13.14
CA LEU A 80 3.57 -68.70 14.14
C LEU A 80 2.51 -69.76 13.76
N GLY A 81 1.76 -69.58 12.70
CA GLY A 81 0.70 -70.48 12.30
C GLY A 81 -0.48 -70.60 13.28
N THR A 82 -0.59 -69.67 14.26
CA THR A 82 -1.57 -69.74 15.34
C THR A 82 -2.68 -68.70 15.13
N LYS A 83 -3.93 -69.07 15.40
CA LYS A 83 -5.08 -68.18 15.45
C LYS A 83 -5.41 -67.67 16.86
N GLU A 84 -4.62 -68.07 17.86
CA GLU A 84 -4.90 -67.72 19.25
C GLU A 84 -4.59 -66.23 19.51
N ALA A 85 -5.56 -65.56 20.16
CA ALA A 85 -5.38 -64.19 20.63
C ALA A 85 -4.49 -64.19 21.88
N MET A 86 -3.63 -63.13 21.97
CA MET A 86 -2.91 -62.91 23.25
C MET A 86 -3.94 -62.73 24.38
N PRO A 87 -3.65 -63.25 25.60
CA PRO A 87 -4.43 -62.94 26.77
C PRO A 87 -4.48 -61.44 27.03
N TYR A 88 -5.52 -60.96 27.70
CA TYR A 88 -5.60 -59.54 28.06
C TYR A 88 -4.35 -59.17 28.89
N PRO A 89 -3.77 -57.97 28.64
CA PRO A 89 -2.68 -57.51 29.45
C PRO A 89 -3.12 -57.34 30.90
N THR A 90 -2.52 -58.05 31.80
CA THR A 90 -2.75 -57.89 33.24
C THR A 90 -1.60 -57.04 33.83
N LEU A 91 -1.98 -55.96 34.53
CA LEU A 91 -1.04 -55.11 35.24
C LEU A 91 -1.10 -55.49 36.73
N ASN A 92 -0.12 -56.25 37.17
CA ASN A 92 0.04 -56.61 38.60
C ASN A 92 1.04 -55.65 39.24
N LEU A 93 0.55 -54.64 39.96
CA LEU A 93 1.37 -53.65 40.67
C LEU A 93 2.08 -54.22 41.91
N ASN A 94 1.69 -55.41 42.36
CA ASN A 94 2.42 -56.13 43.44
C ASN A 94 3.70 -56.79 42.92
N ASP A 95 3.80 -57.09 41.61
CA ASP A 95 5.05 -57.53 41.00
C ASP A 95 6.01 -56.34 40.86
N ALA A 96 7.16 -56.42 41.52
CA ALA A 96 8.17 -55.34 41.53
C ALA A 96 8.66 -55.00 40.13
N ARG A 97 8.77 -55.94 39.19
CA ARG A 97 9.20 -55.69 37.80
C ARG A 97 8.12 -54.95 37.00
N GLN A 98 6.87 -55.35 37.14
CA GLN A 98 5.75 -54.68 36.43
C GLN A 98 5.50 -53.29 37.00
N ARG A 99 5.59 -53.10 38.32
CA ARG A 99 5.48 -51.82 38.99
C ARG A 99 6.60 -50.86 38.51
N LYS A 100 7.87 -51.32 38.49
CA LYS A 100 8.98 -50.51 37.99
C LYS A 100 8.81 -50.07 36.54
N ARG A 101 8.38 -50.99 35.66
CA ARG A 101 8.09 -50.68 34.24
C ARG A 101 6.93 -49.68 34.11
N PHE A 102 5.85 -49.89 34.84
CA PHE A 102 4.69 -48.99 34.84
C PHE A 102 5.09 -47.60 35.31
N THR A 103 5.82 -47.47 36.43
CA THR A 103 6.31 -46.19 36.94
C THR A 103 7.21 -45.49 35.91
N PHE A 104 8.10 -46.26 35.26
CA PHE A 104 9.00 -45.69 34.23
C PHE A 104 8.25 -45.19 32.98
N VAL A 105 7.26 -45.95 32.53
CA VAL A 105 6.40 -45.53 31.39
C VAL A 105 5.56 -44.32 31.77
N LEU A 106 5.01 -44.30 32.98
CA LEU A 106 4.19 -43.17 33.44
C LEU A 106 5.06 -41.91 33.61
N ALA A 107 6.19 -42.02 34.30
CA ALA A 107 7.09 -40.87 34.50
C ALA A 107 7.71 -40.38 33.18
N GLY A 108 8.19 -41.28 32.32
CA GLY A 108 8.71 -40.91 30.99
C GLY A 108 7.65 -40.35 30.06
N GLY A 109 6.44 -40.90 30.07
CA GLY A 109 5.31 -40.38 29.30
C GLY A 109 4.88 -39.00 29.79
N SER A 110 4.83 -38.80 31.11
CA SER A 110 4.52 -37.49 31.67
C SER A 110 5.58 -36.44 31.34
N LEU A 111 6.85 -36.80 31.45
CA LEU A 111 7.96 -35.93 31.08
C LEU A 111 7.90 -35.56 29.60
N LEU A 112 7.69 -36.55 28.73
CA LEU A 112 7.54 -36.31 27.30
C LEU A 112 6.34 -35.39 26.98
N ALA A 113 5.21 -35.60 27.65
CA ALA A 113 4.03 -34.75 27.48
C ALA A 113 4.31 -33.30 27.91
N ILE A 114 4.97 -33.06 29.01
CA ILE A 114 5.41 -31.74 29.48
C ILE A 114 6.35 -31.10 28.46
N LEU A 115 7.34 -31.87 27.98
CA LEU A 115 8.32 -31.38 27.01
C LEU A 115 7.65 -31.00 25.66
N LEU A 116 6.72 -31.84 25.17
CA LEU A 116 5.96 -31.56 23.96
C LEU A 116 5.05 -30.32 24.14
N ALA A 117 4.43 -30.17 25.33
CA ALA A 117 3.63 -29.00 25.64
C ALA A 117 4.49 -27.73 25.66
N PHE A 118 5.68 -27.80 26.28
CA PHE A 118 6.63 -26.67 26.32
C PHE A 118 7.13 -26.30 24.92
N VAL A 119 7.58 -27.29 24.14
CA VAL A 119 8.05 -27.06 22.76
C VAL A 119 6.90 -26.52 21.88
N GLY A 120 5.70 -27.12 21.97
CA GLY A 120 4.53 -26.68 21.23
C GLY A 120 4.12 -25.24 21.57
N TYR A 121 4.14 -24.88 22.84
CA TYR A 121 3.85 -23.52 23.28
C TYR A 121 4.87 -22.50 22.75
N ASN A 122 6.17 -22.81 22.83
CA ASN A 122 7.21 -21.94 22.30
C ASN A 122 7.14 -21.84 20.76
N ALA A 123 6.84 -22.93 20.07
CA ALA A 123 6.62 -22.93 18.63
C ALA A 123 5.43 -22.03 18.25
N TYR A 124 4.34 -22.08 19.02
CA TYR A 124 3.20 -21.17 18.84
C TYR A 124 3.62 -19.71 19.00
N LEU A 125 4.26 -19.35 20.12
CA LEU A 125 4.74 -17.98 20.35
C LEU A 125 5.69 -17.51 19.25
N PHE A 126 6.60 -18.38 18.81
CA PHE A 126 7.52 -18.07 17.74
C PHE A 126 6.80 -17.81 16.41
N THR A 127 5.84 -18.66 16.03
CA THR A 127 5.09 -18.49 14.76
C THR A 127 4.16 -17.28 14.75
N ASP A 128 3.85 -16.70 15.91
CA ASP A 128 3.08 -15.48 16.05
C ASP A 128 3.94 -14.21 16.21
N SER A 129 5.28 -14.39 16.23
CA SER A 129 6.19 -13.26 16.37
C SER A 129 6.41 -12.50 15.07
N ASN A 130 6.69 -11.19 15.18
CA ASN A 130 7.11 -10.35 14.06
C ASN A 130 8.40 -10.85 13.41
N THR A 131 9.25 -11.53 14.19
CA THR A 131 10.49 -12.13 13.70
C THR A 131 10.20 -13.29 12.74
N PHE A 132 9.24 -14.14 13.07
CA PHE A 132 8.82 -15.22 12.18
C PHE A 132 8.24 -14.65 10.88
N CYS A 133 7.25 -13.75 10.98
CA CYS A 133 6.56 -13.20 9.82
C CYS A 133 7.47 -12.34 8.93
N GLY A 134 8.31 -11.49 9.53
CA GLY A 134 9.06 -10.49 8.78
C GLY A 134 10.50 -10.89 8.44
N LYS A 135 11.14 -11.78 9.26
CA LYS A 135 12.55 -12.12 9.07
C LYS A 135 12.80 -13.53 8.56
N LEU A 136 11.96 -14.51 8.90
CA LEU A 136 12.14 -15.87 8.39
C LEU A 136 11.91 -15.94 6.86
N CYS A 137 10.93 -15.21 6.36
CA CYS A 137 10.66 -15.05 4.93
C CYS A 137 11.25 -13.74 4.39
N HIS A 138 12.43 -13.33 4.85
CA HIS A 138 13.03 -12.02 4.68
C HIS A 138 13.16 -11.56 3.21
N SER A 139 13.40 -12.44 2.27
CA SER A 139 13.51 -12.07 0.85
C SER A 139 12.20 -11.58 0.26
N VAL A 140 11.08 -12.21 0.62
CA VAL A 140 9.74 -11.87 0.13
C VAL A 140 9.15 -10.71 0.93
N MET A 141 9.35 -10.75 2.26
CA MET A 141 8.72 -9.80 3.20
C MET A 141 9.55 -8.55 3.47
N LYS A 142 10.75 -8.43 2.86
CA LYS A 142 11.63 -7.27 3.09
C LYS A 142 10.91 -5.92 2.86
N PRO A 143 10.18 -5.71 1.75
CA PRO A 143 9.46 -4.45 1.53
C PRO A 143 8.44 -4.16 2.63
N GLU A 144 7.55 -5.11 2.88
CA GLU A 144 6.45 -4.96 3.84
C GLU A 144 6.96 -4.82 5.28
N TYR A 145 7.97 -5.59 5.65
CA TYR A 145 8.57 -5.52 6.99
C TYR A 145 9.33 -4.21 7.22
N THR A 146 10.05 -3.72 6.20
CA THR A 146 10.76 -2.43 6.27
C THR A 146 9.77 -1.28 6.41
N SER A 147 8.72 -1.24 5.59
CA SER A 147 7.70 -0.19 5.67
C SER A 147 6.92 -0.25 7.00
N TYR A 148 6.60 -1.46 7.50
CA TYR A 148 5.99 -1.64 8.81
C TYR A 148 6.83 -1.06 9.94
N LEU A 149 8.14 -1.34 9.99
CA LEU A 149 9.03 -0.82 11.04
C LEU A 149 9.13 0.71 11.05
N ASN A 150 8.87 1.37 9.91
CA ASN A 150 8.86 2.81 9.77
C ASN A 150 7.44 3.41 9.80
N GLY A 151 6.42 2.59 9.98
CA GLY A 151 5.01 2.98 9.96
C GLY A 151 4.42 3.27 11.34
N PRO A 152 3.22 3.84 11.40
CA PRO A 152 2.54 4.18 12.66
C PRO A 152 2.18 2.96 13.51
N HIS A 153 2.07 1.77 12.92
CA HIS A 153 1.74 0.51 13.59
C HIS A 153 2.96 -0.36 13.91
N ALA A 154 4.18 0.17 13.91
CA ALA A 154 5.42 -0.57 14.14
C ALA A 154 5.48 -1.36 15.48
N ARG A 155 4.59 -1.06 16.43
CA ARG A 155 4.46 -1.75 17.72
C ARG A 155 3.29 -2.74 17.78
N VAL A 156 2.43 -2.78 16.75
CA VAL A 156 1.33 -3.73 16.61
C VAL A 156 1.87 -5.01 15.99
N ARG A 157 1.54 -6.17 16.54
CA ARG A 157 2.06 -7.43 15.98
C ARG A 157 1.43 -7.72 14.61
N CYS A 158 2.19 -8.35 13.73
CA CYS A 158 1.69 -8.75 12.41
C CYS A 158 0.41 -9.59 12.51
N VAL A 159 0.37 -10.50 13.49
CA VAL A 159 -0.77 -11.39 13.71
C VAL A 159 -2.05 -10.66 14.15
N ASP A 160 -1.95 -9.51 14.79
CA ASP A 160 -3.12 -8.75 15.25
C ASP A 160 -3.95 -8.23 14.07
N CYS A 161 -3.30 -7.92 12.92
CA CYS A 161 -3.95 -7.51 11.69
C CYS A 161 -4.19 -8.67 10.72
N HIS A 162 -3.19 -9.58 10.53
CA HIS A 162 -3.23 -10.62 9.50
C HIS A 162 -3.91 -11.91 9.93
N VAL A 163 -3.98 -12.18 11.22
CA VAL A 163 -4.63 -13.36 11.79
C VAL A 163 -5.86 -12.96 12.59
N GLY A 164 -5.71 -11.94 13.44
CA GLY A 164 -6.76 -11.47 14.35
C GLY A 164 -7.02 -12.41 15.51
N SER A 165 -7.99 -12.04 16.36
CA SER A 165 -8.38 -12.84 17.52
C SER A 165 -9.33 -13.98 17.12
N GLY A 166 -9.18 -15.10 17.81
CA GLY A 166 -10.07 -16.27 17.67
C GLY A 166 -9.46 -17.44 16.91
N VAL A 167 -9.90 -18.63 17.32
CA VAL A 167 -9.34 -19.92 16.88
C VAL A 167 -9.60 -20.20 15.41
N SER A 168 -10.80 -19.88 14.94
CA SER A 168 -11.19 -20.11 13.55
C SER A 168 -10.27 -19.35 12.58
N TRP A 169 -9.97 -18.11 12.88
CA TRP A 169 -9.06 -17.29 12.10
C TRP A 169 -7.61 -17.77 12.20
N TYR A 170 -7.18 -18.18 13.39
CA TYR A 170 -5.86 -18.77 13.58
C TYR A 170 -5.66 -20.03 12.70
N VAL A 171 -6.59 -20.97 12.76
CA VAL A 171 -6.52 -22.20 11.95
C VAL A 171 -6.56 -21.88 10.46
N LYS A 172 -7.49 -21.01 10.04
CA LYS A 172 -7.62 -20.59 8.65
C LYS A 172 -6.33 -19.95 8.13
N SER A 173 -5.70 -19.09 8.92
CA SER A 173 -4.44 -18.42 8.53
C SER A 173 -3.28 -19.40 8.42
N LYS A 174 -3.17 -20.39 9.33
CA LYS A 174 -2.09 -21.39 9.27
C LYS A 174 -2.26 -22.32 8.06
N ILE A 175 -3.49 -22.73 7.77
CA ILE A 175 -3.78 -23.56 6.58
C ILE A 175 -3.49 -22.77 5.29
N SER A 176 -3.93 -21.51 5.20
CA SER A 176 -3.67 -20.66 4.04
C SER A 176 -2.18 -20.30 3.88
N GLY A 177 -1.41 -20.35 4.97
CA GLY A 177 0.03 -20.12 4.97
C GLY A 177 0.85 -21.27 4.39
N VAL A 178 0.33 -22.50 4.38
CA VAL A 178 1.08 -23.68 3.90
C VAL A 178 1.51 -23.54 2.44
N PRO A 179 0.65 -23.17 1.47
CA PRO A 179 1.06 -22.92 0.10
C PRO A 179 2.12 -21.81 -0.02
N GLN A 180 2.05 -20.78 0.85
CA GLN A 180 3.01 -19.67 0.85
C GLN A 180 4.41 -20.15 1.25
N VAL A 181 4.53 -21.07 2.21
CA VAL A 181 5.83 -21.68 2.58
C VAL A 181 6.44 -22.40 1.38
N PHE A 182 5.65 -23.19 0.66
CA PHE A 182 6.12 -23.85 -0.56
C PHE A 182 6.47 -22.86 -1.66
N ALA A 183 5.65 -21.80 -1.85
CA ALA A 183 5.94 -20.76 -2.83
C ALA A 183 7.28 -20.04 -2.55
N VAL A 184 7.60 -19.78 -1.28
CA VAL A 184 8.90 -19.22 -0.88
C VAL A 184 10.02 -20.22 -1.13
N TRP A 185 9.86 -21.48 -0.75
CA TRP A 185 10.86 -22.52 -0.90
C TRP A 185 11.22 -22.76 -2.38
N PHE A 186 10.19 -22.84 -3.23
CA PHE A 186 10.38 -23.06 -4.67
C PHE A 186 10.51 -21.76 -5.48
N ARG A 187 10.49 -20.57 -4.83
CA ARG A 187 10.58 -19.24 -5.46
C ARG A 187 9.49 -18.98 -6.51
N THR A 188 8.28 -19.50 -6.30
CA THR A 188 7.13 -19.38 -7.21
C THR A 188 6.18 -18.23 -6.84
N TYR A 189 6.53 -17.40 -5.85
CA TYR A 189 5.75 -16.24 -5.45
C TYR A 189 5.82 -15.10 -6.47
N SER A 190 4.73 -14.34 -6.57
CA SER A 190 4.62 -13.19 -7.48
C SER A 190 5.53 -12.02 -7.05
N ARG A 191 6.01 -11.26 -8.02
CA ARG A 191 6.80 -10.04 -7.81
C ARG A 191 6.25 -8.93 -8.71
N PRO A 192 5.61 -7.91 -8.14
CA PRO A 192 5.28 -7.71 -6.73
C PRO A 192 4.20 -8.68 -6.22
N ILE A 193 3.99 -8.71 -4.88
CA ILE A 193 2.89 -9.47 -4.28
C ILE A 193 1.57 -8.77 -4.65
N PRO A 194 0.55 -9.51 -5.16
CA PRO A 194 -0.72 -8.89 -5.55
C PRO A 194 -1.47 -8.28 -4.37
N VAL A 195 -2.14 -7.16 -4.60
CA VAL A 195 -3.06 -6.53 -3.65
C VAL A 195 -4.41 -6.27 -4.33
N PRO A 196 -5.53 -6.26 -3.59
CA PRO A 196 -5.67 -6.54 -2.15
C PRO A 196 -5.42 -8.02 -1.81
N ILE A 197 -4.97 -8.26 -0.56
CA ILE A 197 -4.77 -9.63 -0.07
C ILE A 197 -6.14 -10.25 0.19
N THR A 198 -6.39 -11.38 -0.44
CA THR A 198 -7.59 -12.18 -0.20
C THR A 198 -7.45 -12.97 1.12
N ASN A 199 -8.57 -13.25 1.78
CA ASN A 199 -8.62 -14.04 3.03
C ASN A 199 -8.11 -13.35 4.30
N LEU A 200 -8.03 -12.02 4.33
CA LEU A 200 -7.89 -11.29 5.58
C LEU A 200 -9.21 -11.32 6.36
N ARG A 201 -9.13 -11.17 7.69
CA ARG A 201 -10.27 -10.91 8.56
C ARG A 201 -10.92 -9.59 8.14
N PRO A 202 -12.26 -9.43 8.26
CA PRO A 202 -12.92 -8.15 8.00
C PRO A 202 -12.24 -7.01 8.74
N ALA A 203 -12.01 -5.89 8.06
CA ALA A 203 -11.24 -4.77 8.61
C ALA A 203 -11.91 -4.18 9.85
N ARG A 204 -13.23 -4.08 9.88
CA ARG A 204 -13.97 -3.64 11.07
C ARG A 204 -13.62 -4.47 12.30
N GLU A 205 -13.69 -5.78 12.20
CA GLU A 205 -13.38 -6.68 13.33
C GLU A 205 -11.93 -6.57 13.81
N THR A 206 -11.02 -6.09 12.98
CA THR A 206 -9.59 -5.94 13.29
C THR A 206 -9.27 -4.53 13.78
N CYS A 207 -9.69 -3.52 13.03
CA CYS A 207 -9.33 -2.12 13.31
C CYS A 207 -10.10 -1.58 14.51
N GLU A 208 -11.37 -1.96 14.67
CA GLU A 208 -12.23 -1.49 15.76
C GLU A 208 -11.85 -2.07 17.13
N GLU A 209 -10.94 -3.06 17.21
CA GLU A 209 -10.32 -3.46 18.47
C GLU A 209 -9.52 -2.31 19.15
N CYS A 210 -9.01 -1.36 18.34
CA CYS A 210 -8.24 -0.20 18.81
C CYS A 210 -8.82 1.14 18.37
N HIS A 211 -9.46 1.20 17.19
CA HIS A 211 -10.03 2.41 16.60
C HIS A 211 -11.55 2.34 16.62
N TRP A 212 -12.18 3.07 17.53
CA TRP A 212 -13.64 3.06 17.68
C TRP A 212 -14.30 4.15 16.83
N PRO A 213 -15.20 3.80 15.90
CA PRO A 213 -15.88 4.77 15.03
C PRO A 213 -16.62 5.86 15.80
N GLU A 214 -17.16 5.55 16.99
CA GLU A 214 -17.85 6.51 17.86
C GLU A 214 -16.93 7.64 18.36
N LYS A 215 -15.62 7.45 18.30
CA LYS A 215 -14.60 8.46 18.64
C LYS A 215 -14.21 9.36 17.48
N PHE A 216 -14.71 9.10 16.26
CA PHE A 216 -14.44 9.93 15.11
C PHE A 216 -15.38 11.13 15.08
N TYR A 217 -14.95 12.25 15.66
CA TYR A 217 -15.70 13.49 15.69
C TYR A 217 -14.81 14.70 15.38
N GLY A 218 -15.45 15.82 15.00
CA GLY A 218 -14.78 17.10 14.78
C GLY A 218 -13.89 17.13 13.55
N ALA A 219 -12.78 17.84 13.68
CA ALA A 219 -11.79 18.00 12.63
C ALA A 219 -10.38 17.94 13.20
N GLN A 220 -9.43 17.47 12.38
CA GLN A 220 -8.03 17.33 12.78
C GLN A 220 -7.14 18.24 11.94
N LEU A 221 -6.30 19.03 12.61
CA LEU A 221 -5.28 19.83 11.94
C LEU A 221 -4.12 18.95 11.52
N MET A 222 -3.94 18.82 10.20
CA MET A 222 -2.82 18.14 9.59
C MET A 222 -1.81 19.16 9.08
N GLN A 223 -0.56 18.98 9.44
CA GLN A 223 0.54 19.89 9.04
C GLN A 223 1.58 19.10 8.26
N TYR A 224 1.85 19.56 7.05
CA TYR A 224 2.81 18.93 6.15
C TYR A 224 3.95 19.90 5.90
N PRO A 225 5.21 19.54 6.24
CA PRO A 225 6.36 20.30 5.83
C PRO A 225 6.50 20.20 4.31
N TYR A 226 6.92 21.30 3.71
CA TYR A 226 7.20 21.39 2.30
C TYR A 226 8.41 22.29 2.07
N PHE A 227 9.27 21.93 1.14
CA PHE A 227 10.41 22.75 0.73
C PHE A 227 10.29 23.06 -0.75
N ARG A 228 10.53 24.32 -1.13
CA ARG A 228 10.44 24.73 -2.55
C ARG A 228 11.58 24.15 -3.38
N TYR A 229 11.33 23.99 -4.67
CA TYR A 229 12.32 23.57 -5.67
C TYR A 229 13.19 24.73 -6.14
N ASN A 230 13.78 25.47 -5.23
CA ASN A 230 14.64 26.61 -5.52
C ASN A 230 16.02 26.43 -4.88
N LYS A 231 16.96 27.33 -5.21
CA LYS A 231 18.34 27.30 -4.70
C LYS A 231 18.40 27.27 -3.17
N GLN A 232 17.47 27.94 -2.51
CA GLN A 232 17.42 28.11 -1.05
C GLN A 232 16.64 26.98 -0.37
N ASN A 233 15.96 26.11 -1.13
CA ASN A 233 15.05 25.09 -0.59
C ASN A 233 14.10 25.71 0.46
N THR A 234 13.46 26.82 0.10
CA THR A 234 12.67 27.62 1.04
C THR A 234 11.66 26.78 1.79
N PRO A 235 11.73 26.72 3.13
CA PRO A 235 10.81 25.92 3.92
C PRO A 235 9.42 26.56 3.97
N GLU A 236 8.40 25.74 3.84
CA GLU A 236 7.00 26.13 3.95
C GLU A 236 6.21 25.06 4.71
N GLN A 237 5.03 25.42 5.17
CA GLN A 237 4.11 24.52 5.83
C GLN A 237 2.74 24.57 5.15
N ILE A 238 2.19 23.40 4.88
CA ILE A 238 0.81 23.25 4.41
C ILE A 238 -0.01 22.74 5.57
N SER A 239 -1.00 23.53 5.98
CA SER A 239 -1.91 23.16 7.08
C SER A 239 -3.31 22.91 6.52
N LEU A 240 -3.86 21.72 6.80
CA LEU A 240 -5.20 21.30 6.40
C LEU A 240 -6.01 20.99 7.67
N LEU A 241 -7.19 21.57 7.79
CA LEU A 241 -8.15 21.16 8.80
C LEU A 241 -9.08 20.10 8.19
N VAL A 242 -8.75 18.83 8.37
CA VAL A 242 -9.48 17.69 7.83
C VAL A 242 -10.68 17.38 8.70
N ARG A 243 -11.88 17.31 8.12
CA ARG A 243 -13.11 16.93 8.80
C ARG A 243 -13.12 15.42 9.03
N THR A 244 -12.66 15.00 10.19
CA THR A 244 -12.55 13.57 10.55
C THR A 244 -13.84 12.98 11.10
N GLY A 245 -14.81 13.80 11.46
CA GLY A 245 -16.09 13.39 12.05
C GLY A 245 -16.95 12.51 11.14
N GLY A 246 -18.09 12.07 11.65
CA GLY A 246 -19.09 11.29 10.94
C GLY A 246 -19.53 10.00 11.64
N GLY A 247 -18.89 9.62 12.75
CA GLY A 247 -19.15 8.33 13.41
C GLY A 247 -20.46 8.26 14.20
N THR A 248 -20.90 9.34 14.85
CA THR A 248 -22.08 9.30 15.74
C THR A 248 -22.88 10.58 15.67
N PRO A 249 -24.21 10.50 15.46
CA PRO A 249 -25.10 11.67 15.41
C PRO A 249 -25.08 12.54 16.68
N ASN A 250 -24.83 11.92 17.84
CA ASN A 250 -24.90 12.59 19.14
C ASN A 250 -23.65 13.43 19.48
N LEU A 251 -22.57 13.32 18.71
CA LEU A 251 -21.29 14.00 18.96
C LEU A 251 -20.97 15.13 17.98
N GLY A 252 -21.96 15.60 17.23
CA GLY A 252 -21.82 16.71 16.29
C GLY A 252 -22.35 16.41 14.88
N ALA A 253 -22.21 17.35 13.96
CA ALA A 253 -22.71 17.21 12.61
C ALA A 253 -22.09 15.98 11.91
N ASN A 254 -22.93 15.18 11.29
CA ASN A 254 -22.57 13.97 10.52
C ASN A 254 -21.83 14.32 9.21
N ALA A 255 -20.93 15.28 9.25
CA ALA A 255 -20.24 15.81 8.08
C ALA A 255 -18.74 15.64 8.24
N GLY A 256 -18.20 14.56 7.72
CA GLY A 256 -16.77 14.31 7.71
C GLY A 256 -16.43 13.03 6.96
N ILE A 257 -15.14 12.78 6.76
CA ILE A 257 -14.67 11.66 5.93
C ILE A 257 -15.05 10.28 6.50
N HIS A 258 -15.27 10.16 7.82
CA HIS A 258 -15.71 8.91 8.44
C HIS A 258 -17.24 8.73 8.46
N TRP A 259 -18.00 9.62 7.80
CA TRP A 259 -19.44 9.40 7.59
C TRP A 259 -19.71 8.06 6.87
N HIS A 260 -18.79 7.65 5.97
CA HIS A 260 -18.84 6.36 5.28
C HIS A 260 -18.83 5.14 6.23
N MET A 261 -18.37 5.34 7.46
CA MET A 261 -18.27 4.30 8.50
C MET A 261 -19.36 4.44 9.57
N ALA A 262 -20.29 5.40 9.43
CA ALA A 262 -21.39 5.57 10.35
C ALA A 262 -22.24 4.29 10.44
N ILE A 263 -22.63 3.91 11.67
CA ILE A 263 -23.31 2.63 11.94
C ILE A 263 -24.62 2.50 11.14
N ASN A 264 -25.28 3.61 10.88
CA ASN A 264 -26.59 3.66 10.23
C ASN A 264 -26.53 3.83 8.71
N GLU A 265 -25.34 3.95 8.14
CA GLU A 265 -25.13 4.17 6.71
C GLU A 265 -24.40 2.97 6.10
N GLN A 266 -24.87 2.52 4.94
CA GLN A 266 -24.24 1.40 4.25
C GLN A 266 -23.87 1.84 2.84
N ILE A 267 -22.59 1.70 2.51
CA ILE A 267 -22.08 2.06 1.20
C ILE A 267 -21.56 0.80 0.51
N TYR A 268 -22.10 0.57 -0.68
CA TYR A 268 -21.68 -0.52 -1.54
C TYR A 268 -21.06 0.05 -2.80
N PHE A 269 -20.10 -0.64 -3.36
CA PHE A 269 -19.46 -0.25 -4.61
C PHE A 269 -19.15 -1.46 -5.49
N LYS A 270 -18.90 -1.19 -6.77
CA LYS A 270 -18.37 -2.15 -7.73
C LYS A 270 -17.13 -1.55 -8.35
N ALA A 271 -16.02 -2.28 -8.33
CA ALA A 271 -14.78 -1.89 -8.96
C ALA A 271 -14.55 -2.70 -10.24
N SER A 272 -14.05 -2.04 -11.27
CA SER A 272 -13.75 -2.68 -12.57
C SER A 272 -12.31 -3.19 -12.68
N ASP A 273 -11.46 -2.88 -11.69
CA ASP A 273 -10.08 -3.31 -11.64
C ASP A 273 -9.72 -4.01 -10.31
N PRO A 274 -8.74 -4.92 -10.31
CA PRO A 274 -8.36 -5.67 -9.11
C PRO A 274 -7.81 -4.80 -7.97
N GLN A 275 -7.25 -3.63 -8.28
CA GLN A 275 -6.67 -2.72 -7.27
C GLN A 275 -7.70 -1.72 -6.72
N LEU A 276 -8.97 -1.83 -7.12
CA LEU A 276 -10.09 -0.99 -6.69
C LEU A 276 -9.86 0.51 -6.97
N GLN A 277 -9.18 0.84 -8.08
CA GLN A 277 -8.90 2.23 -8.44
C GLN A 277 -9.98 2.85 -9.34
N HIS A 278 -10.75 2.03 -10.06
CA HIS A 278 -11.86 2.43 -10.91
C HIS A 278 -13.18 1.89 -10.35
N ILE A 279 -14.03 2.77 -9.86
CA ILE A 279 -15.32 2.44 -9.23
C ILE A 279 -16.45 3.02 -10.07
N PRO A 280 -16.99 2.28 -11.05
CA PRO A 280 -18.04 2.82 -11.94
C PRO A 280 -19.43 2.89 -11.30
N TRP A 281 -19.62 2.31 -10.11
CA TRP A 281 -20.93 2.23 -9.48
C TRP A 281 -20.81 2.25 -7.94
N THR A 282 -21.65 3.07 -7.32
CA THR A 282 -21.74 3.19 -5.86
C THR A 282 -23.21 3.24 -5.43
N LYS A 283 -23.57 2.55 -4.35
CA LYS A 283 -24.91 2.53 -3.75
C LYS A 283 -24.82 2.94 -2.29
N VAL A 284 -25.62 3.91 -1.90
CA VAL A 284 -25.77 4.38 -0.52
C VAL A 284 -27.15 3.97 0.00
N VAL A 285 -27.19 3.25 1.11
CA VAL A 285 -28.41 2.91 1.85
C VAL A 285 -28.38 3.66 3.17
N ARG A 286 -29.35 4.55 3.40
CA ARG A 286 -29.41 5.39 4.60
C ARG A 286 -30.25 4.76 5.70
N SER A 287 -30.11 5.30 6.89
CA SER A 287 -30.84 4.88 8.10
C SER A 287 -32.36 4.94 7.95
N ASP A 288 -32.88 5.82 7.10
CA ASP A 288 -34.32 5.93 6.78
C ASP A 288 -34.78 4.89 5.73
N GLY A 289 -33.91 3.99 5.30
CA GLY A 289 -34.16 3.01 4.26
C GLY A 289 -34.06 3.56 2.82
N SER A 290 -33.79 4.83 2.65
CA SER A 290 -33.63 5.41 1.30
C SER A 290 -32.37 4.89 0.62
N VAL A 291 -32.50 4.58 -0.67
CA VAL A 291 -31.41 4.07 -1.49
C VAL A 291 -31.09 5.08 -2.59
N THR A 292 -29.82 5.42 -2.73
CA THR A 292 -29.34 6.25 -3.83
C THR A 292 -28.20 5.52 -4.55
N VAL A 293 -28.33 5.37 -5.85
CA VAL A 293 -27.29 4.77 -6.71
C VAL A 293 -26.64 5.89 -7.51
N TYR A 294 -25.32 5.86 -7.58
CA TYR A 294 -24.50 6.74 -8.39
C TYR A 294 -23.75 5.93 -9.43
N LYS A 295 -23.70 6.39 -10.65
CA LYS A 295 -22.94 5.80 -11.76
C LYS A 295 -21.95 6.83 -12.29
N ASP A 296 -20.77 6.38 -12.67
CA ASP A 296 -19.80 7.24 -13.35
C ASP A 296 -20.30 7.58 -14.75
N SER A 297 -20.45 8.86 -15.03
CA SER A 297 -20.93 9.36 -16.31
C SER A 297 -19.83 9.43 -17.39
N LEU A 298 -18.56 9.32 -17.01
CA LEU A 298 -17.43 9.30 -17.96
C LEU A 298 -17.09 7.89 -18.42
N ILE A 299 -17.18 6.91 -17.50
CA ILE A 299 -16.84 5.52 -17.78
C ILE A 299 -18.14 4.73 -17.89
N SER A 300 -18.68 4.68 -19.10
CA SER A 300 -19.88 3.89 -19.40
C SER A 300 -19.52 2.40 -19.44
N VAL A 301 -19.68 1.73 -18.32
CA VAL A 301 -19.62 0.26 -18.26
C VAL A 301 -21.01 -0.27 -18.65
N PRO A 302 -21.12 -1.16 -19.65
CA PRO A 302 -22.39 -1.78 -20.00
C PRO A 302 -23.05 -2.43 -18.77
N GLU A 303 -24.37 -2.32 -18.65
CA GLU A 303 -25.13 -2.83 -17.49
C GLU A 303 -24.89 -4.33 -17.28
N GLU A 304 -24.73 -5.07 -18.39
CA GLU A 304 -24.46 -6.50 -18.36
C GLU A 304 -23.08 -6.84 -17.73
N GLU A 305 -22.07 -6.02 -18.03
CA GLU A 305 -20.74 -6.15 -17.43
C GLU A 305 -20.75 -5.66 -15.98
N LEU A 306 -21.41 -4.54 -15.73
CA LEU A 306 -21.56 -3.99 -14.38
C LEU A 306 -22.23 -4.99 -13.43
N ASN A 307 -23.19 -5.78 -13.93
CA ASN A 307 -23.87 -6.81 -13.14
C ASN A 307 -22.98 -8.02 -12.80
N LYS A 308 -21.94 -8.27 -13.58
CA LYS A 308 -20.95 -9.34 -13.32
C LYS A 308 -19.93 -8.94 -12.26
N LEU A 309 -19.73 -7.63 -12.02
CA LEU A 309 -18.76 -7.16 -11.04
C LEU A 309 -19.21 -7.51 -9.61
N PRO A 310 -18.27 -7.94 -8.75
CA PRO A 310 -18.58 -8.22 -7.36
C PRO A 310 -18.99 -6.93 -6.63
N ILE A 311 -19.95 -7.07 -5.72
CA ILE A 311 -20.35 -5.96 -4.85
C ILE A 311 -19.44 -5.97 -3.63
N GLY A 312 -18.69 -4.88 -3.43
CA GLY A 312 -17.95 -4.58 -2.22
C GLY A 312 -18.82 -3.82 -1.22
N PHE A 313 -18.63 -4.07 0.05
CA PHE A 313 -19.16 -3.27 1.15
C PHE A 313 -18.02 -2.41 1.69
N MET A 314 -18.21 -1.09 1.73
CA MET A 314 -17.16 -0.15 2.11
C MET A 314 -16.78 -0.31 3.58
N ASP A 315 -15.49 -0.46 3.82
CA ASP A 315 -14.91 -0.57 5.16
C ASP A 315 -13.63 0.28 5.32
N CYS A 316 -12.95 0.14 6.46
CA CYS A 316 -11.73 0.88 6.77
C CYS A 316 -10.64 0.71 5.71
N MET A 317 -10.53 -0.49 5.13
CA MET A 317 -9.48 -0.83 4.16
C MET A 317 -9.72 -0.23 2.78
N ASP A 318 -10.92 0.21 2.45
CA ASP A 318 -11.19 0.85 1.15
C ASP A 318 -10.55 2.23 1.05
N CYS A 319 -10.37 2.90 2.21
CA CYS A 319 -9.68 4.18 2.32
C CYS A 319 -8.26 4.01 2.90
N HIS A 320 -8.11 3.22 3.98
CA HIS A 320 -6.84 2.96 4.65
C HIS A 320 -6.22 1.64 4.16
N ASN A 321 -6.11 1.45 2.85
CA ASN A 321 -5.63 0.19 2.25
C ASN A 321 -4.15 -0.12 2.51
N ARG A 322 -3.37 0.84 3.00
CA ARG A 322 -1.94 0.68 3.35
C ARG A 322 -1.63 1.22 4.76
N PRO A 323 -2.33 0.78 5.83
CA PRO A 323 -2.20 1.39 7.16
C PRO A 323 -0.81 1.20 7.79
N SER A 324 -0.10 0.14 7.43
CA SER A 324 1.23 -0.21 7.95
C SER A 324 2.32 -0.30 6.89
N HIS A 325 1.95 -0.50 5.62
CA HIS A 325 2.88 -0.84 4.55
C HIS A 325 2.92 0.28 3.50
N VAL A 326 3.22 1.51 3.95
CA VAL A 326 3.29 2.68 3.09
C VAL A 326 4.68 2.81 2.49
N PHE A 327 4.76 2.90 1.17
CA PHE A 327 5.96 3.34 0.45
C PHE A 327 5.79 4.81 0.11
N LEU A 328 6.63 5.65 0.72
CA LEU A 328 6.47 7.11 0.60
C LEU A 328 6.97 7.59 -0.76
N PRO A 329 6.18 8.40 -1.46
CA PRO A 329 6.66 9.11 -2.64
C PRO A 329 7.90 9.96 -2.31
N PRO A 330 8.88 10.06 -3.22
CA PRO A 330 10.13 10.75 -2.99
C PRO A 330 9.98 12.15 -2.43
N GLU A 331 9.05 12.94 -2.97
CA GLU A 331 8.81 14.31 -2.49
C GLU A 331 8.40 14.34 -1.01
N THR A 332 7.44 13.47 -0.64
CA THR A 332 6.98 13.38 0.75
C THR A 332 8.11 12.93 1.68
N ALA A 333 8.87 11.93 1.27
CA ALA A 333 9.97 11.39 2.07
C ALA A 333 11.10 12.42 2.25
N VAL A 334 11.48 13.14 1.17
CA VAL A 334 12.50 14.18 1.23
C VAL A 334 12.06 15.34 2.11
N ASP A 335 10.82 15.83 1.95
CA ASP A 335 10.30 16.93 2.77
C ASP A 335 10.28 16.58 4.26
N GLN A 336 9.90 15.33 4.62
CA GLN A 336 9.95 14.87 6.00
C GLN A 336 11.36 14.81 6.58
N VAL A 337 12.31 14.31 5.80
CA VAL A 337 13.71 14.15 6.22
C VAL A 337 14.41 15.52 6.32
N MET A 338 14.08 16.47 5.43
CA MET A 338 14.52 17.85 5.51
C MET A 338 13.95 18.56 6.74
N ALA A 339 12.67 18.38 7.02
CA ALA A 339 12.03 18.94 8.22
C ALA A 339 12.61 18.33 9.51
N GLY A 340 13.02 17.06 9.47
CA GLY A 340 13.72 16.38 10.55
C GLY A 340 15.21 16.77 10.70
N GLY A 341 15.75 17.59 9.80
CA GLY A 341 17.11 18.11 9.86
C GLY A 341 18.21 17.18 9.34
N SER A 342 17.87 15.97 8.88
CA SER A 342 18.89 15.04 8.34
C SER A 342 19.39 15.44 6.96
N ILE A 343 18.61 16.23 6.22
CA ILE A 343 19.06 16.92 4.99
C ILE A 343 18.97 18.41 5.26
N SER A 344 20.11 19.09 5.25
CA SER A 344 20.19 20.54 5.50
C SER A 344 19.59 21.35 4.34
N PRO A 345 18.58 22.18 4.56
CA PRO A 345 18.04 23.05 3.51
C PRO A 345 19.04 24.15 3.09
N LYS A 346 20.14 24.35 3.82
CA LYS A 346 21.19 25.29 3.47
C LYS A 346 22.04 24.85 2.28
N LEU A 347 22.01 23.57 1.94
CA LEU A 347 22.68 23.02 0.76
C LEU A 347 21.94 23.46 -0.52
N PRO A 348 22.56 24.23 -1.42
CA PRO A 348 21.86 24.76 -2.60
C PRO A 348 21.25 23.66 -3.46
N TRP A 349 19.95 23.76 -3.78
CA TRP A 349 19.24 22.84 -4.66
C TRP A 349 19.12 21.40 -4.12
N ILE A 350 19.41 21.14 -2.85
CA ILE A 350 19.47 19.76 -2.34
C ILE A 350 18.15 19.00 -2.48
N LYS A 351 17.00 19.67 -2.32
CA LYS A 351 15.70 19.01 -2.56
C LYS A 351 15.61 18.49 -3.99
N LYS A 352 15.99 19.33 -4.96
CA LYS A 352 15.98 18.92 -6.38
C LYS A 352 16.89 17.72 -6.62
N LEU A 353 18.14 17.80 -6.12
CA LEU A 353 19.12 16.73 -6.27
C LEU A 353 18.66 15.42 -5.62
N ALA A 354 18.08 15.50 -4.43
CA ALA A 354 17.55 14.33 -3.74
C ALA A 354 16.46 13.65 -4.56
N LEU A 355 15.55 14.42 -5.16
CA LEU A 355 14.49 13.87 -5.99
C LEU A 355 15.03 13.30 -7.29
N ASP A 356 15.97 13.97 -7.95
CA ASP A 356 16.62 13.47 -9.16
C ASP A 356 17.34 12.15 -8.90
N ALA A 357 18.04 12.02 -7.76
CA ALA A 357 18.68 10.79 -7.34
C ALA A 357 17.66 9.68 -7.07
N LEU A 358 16.58 9.96 -6.35
CA LEU A 358 15.60 8.94 -5.95
C LEU A 358 14.78 8.38 -7.10
N VAL A 359 14.47 9.19 -8.14
CA VAL A 359 13.70 8.73 -9.31
C VAL A 359 14.57 8.10 -10.41
N LYS A 360 15.90 8.19 -10.28
CA LYS A 360 16.82 7.53 -11.21
C LYS A 360 16.65 6.03 -11.13
N GLN A 361 16.65 5.37 -12.28
CA GLN A 361 16.69 3.91 -12.37
C GLN A 361 18.12 3.41 -12.11
N TYR A 362 18.26 2.52 -11.12
CA TYR A 362 19.53 1.88 -10.78
C TYR A 362 19.49 0.41 -11.20
N GLU A 363 20.51 -0.07 -11.88
CA GLU A 363 20.60 -1.50 -12.24
C GLU A 363 20.87 -2.34 -11.00
N GLY A 364 20.27 -3.54 -10.92
CA GLY A 364 20.15 -4.34 -9.71
C GLY A 364 21.44 -4.80 -9.01
N ASN A 365 22.61 -4.62 -9.63
CA ASN A 365 23.94 -4.97 -9.07
C ASN A 365 24.79 -3.73 -8.73
N GLN A 366 24.26 -2.54 -8.89
CA GLN A 366 25.00 -1.30 -8.62
C GLN A 366 25.01 -0.97 -7.12
N ASN A 367 26.10 -0.38 -6.64
CA ASN A 367 26.13 0.24 -5.34
C ASN A 367 25.39 1.57 -5.39
N VAL A 368 24.08 1.54 -5.14
CA VAL A 368 23.19 2.71 -5.22
C VAL A 368 23.67 3.85 -4.32
N HIS A 369 24.22 3.54 -3.15
CA HIS A 369 24.74 4.55 -2.24
C HIS A 369 25.89 5.33 -2.90
N GLU A 370 26.82 4.63 -3.54
CA GLU A 370 27.94 5.23 -4.23
C GLU A 370 27.50 6.03 -5.46
N GLU A 371 26.52 5.56 -6.19
CA GLU A 371 25.96 6.29 -7.33
C GLU A 371 25.27 7.59 -6.92
N ILE A 372 24.53 7.57 -5.82
CA ILE A 372 23.93 8.78 -5.24
C ILE A 372 25.03 9.75 -4.81
N ARG A 373 26.09 9.23 -4.18
CA ARG A 373 27.26 10.02 -3.78
C ARG A 373 27.89 10.72 -4.96
N GLN A 374 28.27 9.97 -5.96
CA GLN A 374 28.91 10.50 -7.18
C GLN A 374 28.03 11.55 -7.88
N PHE A 375 26.73 11.28 -7.96
CA PHE A 375 25.79 12.22 -8.59
C PHE A 375 25.74 13.56 -7.85
N ILE A 376 25.63 13.53 -6.53
CA ILE A 376 25.51 14.75 -5.70
C ILE A 376 26.84 15.49 -5.62
N GLU A 377 27.96 14.78 -5.39
CA GLU A 377 29.29 15.40 -5.32
C GLU A 377 29.70 16.02 -6.65
N ALA A 378 29.45 15.35 -7.79
CA ALA A 378 29.72 15.90 -9.10
C ALA A 378 28.93 17.20 -9.36
N TYR A 379 27.68 17.27 -8.93
CA TYR A 379 26.90 18.49 -9.04
C TYR A 379 27.49 19.64 -8.23
N TYR A 380 27.85 19.39 -6.97
CA TYR A 380 28.44 20.42 -6.12
C TYR A 380 29.83 20.79 -6.56
N ALA A 381 30.67 19.85 -7.00
CA ALA A 381 32.00 20.14 -7.54
C ALA A 381 31.95 21.11 -8.74
N LYS A 382 30.94 20.90 -9.60
CA LYS A 382 30.77 21.73 -10.80
C LYS A 382 30.15 23.10 -10.50
N ASN A 383 29.11 23.15 -9.66
CA ASN A 383 28.25 24.33 -9.54
C ASN A 383 28.50 25.14 -8.24
N PHE A 384 28.97 24.46 -7.18
CA PHE A 384 29.17 25.04 -5.85
C PHE A 384 30.38 24.42 -5.14
N PRO A 385 31.64 24.59 -5.68
CA PRO A 385 32.83 23.94 -5.11
C PRO A 385 33.08 24.31 -3.65
N GLU A 386 32.70 25.53 -3.25
CA GLU A 386 32.83 26.00 -1.85
C GLU A 386 31.95 25.20 -0.87
N VAL A 387 30.84 24.63 -1.36
CA VAL A 387 29.98 23.76 -0.53
C VAL A 387 30.72 22.47 -0.17
N LEU A 388 31.37 21.83 -1.12
CA LEU A 388 32.19 20.63 -0.84
C LEU A 388 33.37 20.94 0.06
N LYS A 389 33.99 22.13 -0.07
CA LYS A 389 35.11 22.52 0.76
C LYS A 389 34.71 22.81 2.21
N ASN A 390 33.60 23.53 2.41
CA ASN A 390 33.25 24.09 3.72
C ASN A 390 32.10 23.34 4.44
N GLN A 391 31.32 22.52 3.73
CA GLN A 391 30.13 21.85 4.24
C GLN A 391 30.09 20.38 3.85
N LYS A 392 31.28 19.73 3.69
CA LYS A 392 31.35 18.32 3.25
C LYS A 392 30.56 17.41 4.16
N ASP A 393 30.65 17.58 5.47
CA ASP A 393 29.91 16.75 6.43
C ASP A 393 28.37 16.83 6.24
N GLN A 394 27.85 18.01 5.88
CA GLN A 394 26.42 18.18 5.59
C GLN A 394 26.04 17.53 4.26
N VAL A 395 26.94 17.53 3.27
CA VAL A 395 26.72 16.84 1.99
C VAL A 395 26.72 15.33 2.21
N ASP A 396 27.69 14.80 2.97
CA ASP A 396 27.76 13.37 3.29
C ASP A 396 26.53 12.91 4.08
N GLN A 397 26.11 13.70 5.08
CA GLN A 397 24.88 13.43 5.83
C GLN A 397 23.64 13.44 4.92
N ALA A 398 23.56 14.36 3.96
CA ALA A 398 22.46 14.40 3.01
C ALA A 398 22.45 13.18 2.07
N ILE A 399 23.62 12.74 1.60
CA ILE A 399 23.78 11.55 0.77
C ILE A 399 23.28 10.30 1.53
N ASP A 400 23.72 10.12 2.77
CA ASP A 400 23.32 9.00 3.61
C ASP A 400 21.80 9.03 3.88
N ALA A 401 21.24 10.21 4.12
CA ALA A 401 19.81 10.38 4.33
C ALA A 401 18.99 10.09 3.04
N ILE A 402 19.47 10.49 1.87
CA ILE A 402 18.83 10.19 0.59
C ILE A 402 18.88 8.69 0.29
N PHE A 403 20.03 8.06 0.54
CA PHE A 403 20.14 6.61 0.40
C PHE A 403 19.21 5.88 1.38
N ALA A 404 19.09 6.34 2.62
CA ALA A 404 18.15 5.78 3.58
C ALA A 404 16.68 5.90 3.13
N ILE A 405 16.30 6.97 2.42
CA ILE A 405 14.98 7.08 1.78
C ILE A 405 14.83 6.01 0.70
N TYR A 406 15.84 5.84 -0.15
CA TYR A 406 15.84 4.82 -1.20
C TYR A 406 15.67 3.42 -0.62
N ASP A 407 16.52 3.01 0.33
CA ASP A 407 16.51 1.66 0.92
C ASP A 407 15.21 1.32 1.65
N ARG A 408 14.45 2.34 2.12
CA ARG A 408 13.14 2.14 2.77
C ARG A 408 11.98 1.99 1.81
N ASN A 409 12.09 2.49 0.58
CA ASN A 409 10.96 2.64 -0.34
C ASN A 409 11.15 1.92 -1.68
N VAL A 410 12.36 1.41 -1.98
CA VAL A 410 12.67 0.80 -3.27
C VAL A 410 13.28 -0.59 -3.07
N PHE A 411 12.65 -1.60 -3.64
CA PHE A 411 13.04 -3.01 -3.49
C PHE A 411 13.06 -3.71 -4.85
N PRO A 412 14.15 -3.55 -5.64
CA PRO A 412 14.23 -4.08 -7.00
C PRO A 412 14.00 -5.59 -7.10
N SER A 413 14.50 -6.35 -6.10
CA SER A 413 14.34 -7.81 -6.05
C SER A 413 12.89 -8.29 -5.95
N MET A 414 12.00 -7.43 -5.44
CA MET A 414 10.56 -7.67 -5.34
C MET A 414 9.74 -6.85 -6.33
N GLN A 415 10.40 -6.02 -7.15
CA GLN A 415 9.75 -5.07 -8.08
C GLN A 415 8.78 -4.12 -7.36
N VAL A 416 9.19 -3.65 -6.18
CA VAL A 416 8.39 -2.77 -5.33
C VAL A 416 9.08 -1.42 -5.19
N ASP A 417 8.31 -0.37 -5.42
CA ASP A 417 8.65 1.01 -5.11
C ASP A 417 7.37 1.78 -4.69
N TRP A 418 7.45 3.10 -4.56
CA TRP A 418 6.34 3.97 -4.19
C TRP A 418 5.22 4.06 -5.24
N THR A 419 5.42 3.54 -6.46
CA THR A 419 4.42 3.52 -7.53
C THR A 419 3.67 2.19 -7.62
N THR A 420 4.19 1.14 -6.98
CA THR A 420 3.71 -0.23 -7.14
C THR A 420 2.30 -0.43 -6.59
N TYR A 421 2.02 0.17 -5.44
CA TYR A 421 0.74 -0.04 -4.76
C TYR A 421 0.00 1.27 -4.53
N PRO A 422 -1.27 1.36 -4.91
CA PRO A 422 -2.08 2.54 -4.62
C PRO A 422 -2.20 2.76 -3.10
N ASN A 423 -2.24 4.04 -2.72
CA ASN A 423 -2.59 4.48 -1.37
C ASN A 423 -3.82 5.37 -1.46
N ASN A 424 -4.93 4.91 -0.89
CA ASN A 424 -6.21 5.56 -1.03
C ASN A 424 -6.45 6.72 -0.04
N ILE A 425 -5.49 6.98 0.85
CA ILE A 425 -5.57 8.13 1.75
C ILE A 425 -5.32 9.42 0.97
N GLY A 426 -6.35 10.29 0.95
CA GLY A 426 -6.28 11.55 0.21
C GLY A 426 -6.49 11.36 -1.29
N HIS A 427 -5.95 12.29 -2.10
CA HIS A 427 -6.14 12.32 -3.54
C HIS A 427 -4.94 12.93 -4.30
N ARG A 428 -3.79 13.07 -3.61
CA ARG A 428 -2.63 13.77 -4.18
C ARG A 428 -1.85 12.89 -5.16
N ASN A 429 -1.49 11.68 -4.76
CA ASN A 429 -0.64 10.79 -5.56
C ASN A 429 -1.46 9.69 -6.26
N TRP A 430 -2.59 9.34 -5.70
CA TRP A 430 -3.55 8.37 -6.20
C TRP A 430 -4.93 8.98 -6.18
N PRO A 431 -5.90 8.45 -6.95
CA PRO A 431 -7.26 8.97 -6.93
C PRO A 431 -7.87 9.04 -5.53
N GLY A 432 -7.66 8.03 -4.70
CA GLY A 432 -8.12 7.99 -3.33
C GLY A 432 -9.63 8.29 -3.21
N CYS A 433 -9.99 9.38 -2.54
CA CYS A 433 -11.39 9.82 -2.42
C CYS A 433 -12.03 10.15 -3.77
N PHE A 434 -11.23 10.58 -4.74
CA PHE A 434 -11.71 10.94 -6.09
C PHE A 434 -11.99 9.72 -6.99
N ARG A 435 -11.89 8.50 -6.45
CA ARG A 435 -12.45 7.31 -7.12
C ARG A 435 -13.98 7.36 -7.24
N CYS A 436 -14.64 8.14 -6.35
CA CYS A 436 -16.08 8.35 -6.34
C CYS A 436 -16.43 9.84 -6.31
N HIS A 437 -15.67 10.67 -5.55
CA HIS A 437 -15.88 12.11 -5.41
C HIS A 437 -15.17 12.87 -6.54
N ASP A 438 -15.67 12.78 -7.76
CA ASP A 438 -15.02 13.28 -8.97
C ASP A 438 -15.89 14.26 -9.78
N ASN A 439 -17.11 14.56 -9.33
CA ASN A 439 -18.17 15.28 -10.03
C ASN A 439 -18.78 14.53 -11.23
N HIS A 440 -18.40 13.26 -11.44
CA HIS A 440 -18.89 12.43 -12.54
C HIS A 440 -19.78 11.29 -12.07
N HIS A 441 -19.73 10.94 -10.80
CA HIS A 441 -20.67 10.02 -10.19
C HIS A 441 -22.01 10.71 -9.95
N VAL A 442 -22.99 10.38 -10.79
CA VAL A 442 -24.29 11.05 -10.82
C VAL A 442 -25.40 10.03 -10.54
N SER A 443 -26.36 10.41 -9.70
CA SER A 443 -27.57 9.61 -9.45
C SER A 443 -28.64 9.89 -10.52
N GLU A 444 -29.63 9.03 -10.62
CA GLU A 444 -30.80 9.23 -11.50
C GLU A 444 -31.55 10.54 -11.20
N SER A 445 -31.52 11.01 -9.95
CA SER A 445 -32.12 12.29 -9.55
C SER A 445 -31.20 13.49 -9.79
N GLY A 446 -30.06 13.32 -10.46
CA GLY A 446 -29.11 14.40 -10.77
C GLY A 446 -28.21 14.81 -9.58
N LYS A 447 -28.24 14.11 -8.45
CA LYS A 447 -27.30 14.35 -7.36
C LYS A 447 -25.91 13.88 -7.76
N VAL A 448 -24.87 14.66 -7.41
CA VAL A 448 -23.48 14.43 -7.79
C VAL A 448 -22.64 14.19 -6.55
N LEU A 449 -21.73 13.21 -6.59
CA LEU A 449 -20.67 13.06 -5.59
C LEU A 449 -19.59 14.10 -5.90
N THR A 450 -19.64 15.20 -5.17
CA THR A 450 -18.79 16.37 -5.45
C THR A 450 -17.36 16.18 -4.97
N ASN A 451 -16.40 16.73 -5.70
CA ASN A 451 -14.99 16.85 -5.33
C ASN A 451 -14.66 18.21 -4.67
N SER A 452 -15.64 18.95 -4.22
CA SER A 452 -15.46 20.26 -3.58
C SER A 452 -14.62 20.14 -2.30
N CYS A 453 -13.54 20.92 -2.19
CA CYS A 453 -12.61 20.87 -1.08
C CYS A 453 -13.27 20.95 0.32
N PRO A 454 -14.25 21.86 0.56
CA PRO A 454 -14.87 21.99 1.89
C PRO A 454 -15.65 20.76 2.37
N VAL A 455 -15.92 19.79 1.51
CA VAL A 455 -16.58 18.54 1.92
C VAL A 455 -15.69 17.72 2.85
N CYS A 456 -14.39 17.65 2.53
CA CYS A 456 -13.43 16.83 3.25
C CYS A 456 -12.51 17.64 4.19
N HIS A 457 -12.11 18.85 3.80
CA HIS A 457 -11.22 19.70 4.59
C HIS A 457 -11.45 21.17 4.28
N THR A 458 -11.08 22.04 5.20
CA THR A 458 -10.97 23.47 4.90
C THR A 458 -9.72 23.73 4.08
N VAL A 459 -9.76 24.81 3.31
CA VAL A 459 -8.76 25.21 2.33
C VAL A 459 -7.36 25.18 2.94
N PRO A 460 -6.37 24.63 2.22
CA PRO A 460 -5.01 24.57 2.71
C PRO A 460 -4.44 25.97 2.99
N GLN A 461 -3.94 26.16 4.20
CA GLN A 461 -3.10 27.32 4.52
C GLN A 461 -1.68 26.98 4.11
N ARG A 462 -1.04 27.91 3.41
CA ARG A 462 0.37 27.88 3.09
C ARG A 462 1.05 29.13 3.62
N GLY A 463 2.24 28.96 4.19
CA GLY A 463 3.04 30.07 4.70
C GLY A 463 4.41 29.62 5.16
N ALA A 464 5.23 30.55 5.59
CA ALA A 464 6.48 30.25 6.27
C ALA A 464 6.21 29.36 7.49
N LEU A 465 7.17 28.51 7.86
CA LEU A 465 7.14 27.75 9.10
C LEU A 465 6.99 28.74 10.26
N LEU A 466 5.80 28.84 10.81
CA LEU A 466 5.52 29.73 11.94
C LEU A 466 5.68 28.94 13.25
N PRO A 467 6.15 29.60 14.32
CA PRO A 467 6.16 28.99 15.64
C PRO A 467 4.77 28.53 16.05
N LEU A 468 4.69 27.44 16.81
CA LEU A 468 3.44 26.91 17.35
C LEU A 468 2.67 28.02 18.07
N GLY A 469 1.44 28.30 17.66
CA GLY A 469 0.60 29.33 18.27
C GLY A 469 0.44 30.63 17.49
N SER A 470 1.09 30.82 16.35
CA SER A 470 0.86 31.99 15.50
C SER A 470 -0.42 31.83 14.66
N THR A 471 -1.32 32.80 14.79
CA THR A 471 -2.56 32.89 13.99
C THR A 471 -2.28 33.69 12.73
N THR A 472 -2.09 33.01 11.59
CA THR A 472 -2.12 33.67 10.29
C THR A 472 -3.48 33.49 9.62
N PRO A 473 -3.97 34.48 8.87
CA PRO A 473 -5.23 34.34 8.15
C PRO A 473 -5.20 33.16 7.17
N VAL A 474 -6.22 32.34 7.19
CA VAL A 474 -6.41 31.28 6.21
C VAL A 474 -6.71 31.93 4.87
N THR A 475 -5.85 31.75 3.88
CA THR A 475 -6.14 32.17 2.52
C THR A 475 -7.16 31.22 1.89
N THR A 476 -8.20 31.79 1.29
CA THR A 476 -9.34 31.04 0.73
C THR A 476 -9.08 30.48 -0.68
N GLU A 477 -7.93 30.78 -1.28
CA GLU A 477 -7.62 30.29 -2.62
C GLU A 477 -6.68 29.08 -2.60
N PRO A 478 -6.98 28.01 -3.36
CA PRO A 478 -6.11 26.87 -3.49
C PRO A 478 -4.79 27.31 -4.14
N TRP A 479 -3.70 27.17 -3.40
CA TRP A 479 -2.38 27.51 -3.92
C TRP A 479 -1.88 26.46 -4.92
N HIS A 480 -1.36 26.95 -6.02
CA HIS A 480 -0.63 26.14 -7.00
C HIS A 480 0.58 26.94 -7.51
N PRO A 481 1.76 26.30 -7.81
CA PRO A 481 2.97 27.01 -8.24
C PRO A 481 2.77 27.90 -9.46
N TRP A 482 1.88 27.48 -10.37
CA TRP A 482 1.36 28.35 -11.42
C TRP A 482 -0.18 28.39 -11.33
N PRO A 483 -0.80 29.46 -11.78
CA PRO A 483 -2.23 29.56 -11.73
C PRO A 483 -2.89 28.50 -12.62
N LEU A 484 -3.68 27.64 -12.02
CA LEU A 484 -4.51 26.69 -12.75
C LEU A 484 -5.64 27.45 -13.46
N LYS A 485 -5.52 27.63 -14.77
CA LYS A 485 -6.52 28.32 -15.60
C LYS A 485 -7.06 27.40 -16.70
N GLY A 486 -8.23 27.73 -17.23
CA GLY A 486 -8.85 27.00 -18.33
C GLY A 486 -9.09 25.51 -18.01
N LYS A 487 -8.61 24.63 -18.87
CA LYS A 487 -8.76 23.18 -18.69
C LYS A 487 -8.00 22.65 -17.47
N HIS A 488 -6.82 23.22 -17.12
CA HIS A 488 -6.06 22.78 -15.96
C HIS A 488 -6.78 23.02 -14.62
N ALA A 489 -7.64 24.02 -14.53
CA ALA A 489 -8.46 24.24 -13.34
C ALA A 489 -9.52 23.16 -13.09
N LYS A 490 -9.80 22.34 -14.10
CA LYS A 490 -10.88 21.33 -14.09
C LYS A 490 -10.36 19.90 -14.01
N ILE A 491 -9.06 19.67 -14.19
CA ILE A 491 -8.49 18.33 -14.10
C ILE A 491 -8.20 17.93 -12.64
N LEU A 492 -8.28 16.63 -12.37
CA LEU A 492 -7.99 16.10 -11.04
C LEU A 492 -6.49 16.25 -10.70
N CYS A 493 -6.20 16.56 -9.46
CA CYS A 493 -4.84 16.79 -8.98
C CYS A 493 -3.91 15.59 -9.25
N ASN A 494 -4.41 14.38 -9.10
CA ASN A 494 -3.66 13.15 -9.31
C ASN A 494 -3.29 12.88 -10.78
N LEU A 495 -3.93 13.53 -11.73
CA LEU A 495 -3.51 13.44 -13.14
C LEU A 495 -2.19 14.14 -13.40
N CYS A 496 -1.88 15.18 -12.60
CA CYS A 496 -0.59 15.86 -12.63
C CYS A 496 0.34 15.39 -11.52
N HIS A 497 -0.19 15.07 -10.33
CA HIS A 497 0.55 14.58 -9.17
C HIS A 497 0.43 13.06 -9.04
N ARG A 498 1.05 12.33 -9.94
CA ARG A 498 1.11 10.87 -9.86
C ARG A 498 2.14 10.43 -8.84
N ALA A 499 1.93 9.24 -8.25
CA ALA A 499 2.89 8.68 -7.30
C ALA A 499 4.29 8.60 -7.91
N GLY A 500 5.27 9.09 -7.17
CA GLY A 500 6.67 9.04 -7.57
C GLY A 500 7.15 10.12 -8.52
N TYR A 501 6.27 10.97 -9.02
CA TYR A 501 6.64 12.05 -9.93
C TYR A 501 6.63 13.41 -9.25
N ARG A 502 7.49 14.30 -9.73
CA ARG A 502 7.44 15.72 -9.39
C ARG A 502 6.35 16.41 -10.20
N PRO A 503 5.65 17.37 -9.61
CA PRO A 503 4.93 18.36 -10.42
C PRO A 503 5.90 19.37 -11.06
N PRO A 504 5.63 19.82 -12.27
CA PRO A 504 4.71 19.28 -13.21
C PRO A 504 5.25 17.98 -13.77
N LEU A 505 4.35 17.03 -13.84
CA LEU A 505 4.64 15.80 -14.51
C LEU A 505 4.83 16.04 -15.98
N ASP A 506 5.27 15.00 -16.58
CA ASP A 506 5.31 14.75 -17.97
C ASP A 506 4.14 15.41 -18.73
N CYS A 507 4.32 16.68 -19.08
CA CYS A 507 3.31 17.44 -19.82
C CYS A 507 3.02 16.78 -21.18
N VAL A 508 3.95 15.95 -21.67
CA VAL A 508 3.85 15.21 -22.93
C VAL A 508 2.72 14.19 -22.90
N SER A 509 2.38 13.64 -21.73
CA SER A 509 1.25 12.69 -21.62
C SER A 509 -0.11 13.31 -21.94
N CYS A 510 -0.26 14.63 -21.85
CA CYS A 510 -1.50 15.33 -22.13
C CYS A 510 -1.38 16.34 -23.27
N HIS A 511 -0.16 16.82 -23.54
CA HIS A 511 0.14 17.78 -24.58
C HIS A 511 0.88 17.09 -25.72
N ASN A 512 0.37 17.21 -26.93
CA ASN A 512 1.08 16.78 -28.13
C ASN A 512 2.22 17.77 -28.42
N ILE A 513 3.39 17.47 -27.86
CA ILE A 513 4.59 18.31 -27.96
C ILE A 513 5.51 17.72 -29.04
N ASP A 514 5.99 18.55 -29.96
CA ASP A 514 6.97 18.14 -30.94
C ASP A 514 8.27 17.72 -30.25
N PRO A 515 8.67 16.43 -30.32
CA PRO A 515 9.89 15.95 -29.67
C PRO A 515 11.17 16.56 -30.25
N SER A 516 11.11 17.16 -31.41
CA SER A 516 12.25 17.87 -32.04
C SER A 516 12.39 19.32 -31.57
N ALA A 517 11.44 19.83 -30.76
CA ALA A 517 11.52 21.19 -30.24
C ALA A 517 12.71 21.36 -29.28
N PRO A 518 13.54 22.39 -29.45
CA PRO A 518 14.75 22.58 -28.62
C PRO A 518 14.49 22.65 -27.10
N MET A 519 13.28 22.93 -26.69
CA MET A 519 12.88 22.98 -25.27
C MET A 519 12.69 21.60 -24.63
N MET A 520 12.63 20.53 -25.41
CA MET A 520 12.47 19.16 -24.90
C MET A 520 13.70 18.64 -24.17
N SER A 521 14.89 19.24 -24.37
CA SER A 521 16.09 18.92 -23.59
C SER A 521 16.07 19.47 -22.16
N MET A 522 15.15 20.40 -21.84
CA MET A 522 14.95 20.95 -20.50
C MET A 522 13.69 20.33 -19.87
N SER A 523 13.81 19.88 -18.62
CA SER A 523 12.60 19.43 -17.92
C SER A 523 11.62 20.59 -17.81
N CYS A 524 10.34 20.36 -18.08
CA CYS A 524 9.28 21.37 -17.93
C CYS A 524 9.31 22.04 -16.55
N ASN A 525 9.75 21.32 -15.53
CA ASN A 525 9.98 21.83 -14.19
C ASN A 525 11.00 22.97 -14.12
N THR A 526 12.11 22.84 -14.85
CA THR A 526 13.17 23.87 -14.83
C THR A 526 12.66 25.16 -15.45
N TYR A 527 11.81 25.04 -16.47
CA TYR A 527 11.28 26.21 -17.19
C TYR A 527 10.10 26.88 -16.46
N HIS A 528 9.17 26.09 -15.92
CA HIS A 528 7.95 26.65 -15.33
C HIS A 528 8.05 26.96 -13.83
N LEU A 529 8.96 26.34 -13.08
CA LEU A 529 9.07 26.55 -11.65
C LEU A 529 10.17 27.54 -11.24
N SER A 530 11.24 27.67 -12.02
CA SER A 530 12.31 28.61 -11.71
C SER A 530 11.93 30.09 -11.88
N GLU A 531 10.87 30.36 -12.62
CA GLU A 531 10.46 31.71 -13.02
C GLU A 531 9.21 32.25 -12.31
N ALA A 532 8.44 31.39 -11.65
CA ALA A 532 7.20 31.82 -10.98
C ALA A 532 7.44 32.75 -9.77
N GLU A 533 8.68 32.95 -9.35
CA GLU A 533 8.97 33.59 -8.07
C GLU A 533 9.60 34.98 -8.14
N THR A 534 10.22 35.41 -9.22
CA THR A 534 10.98 36.69 -9.16
C THR A 534 11.15 37.51 -10.45
N GLN A 535 10.76 37.03 -11.63
CA GLN A 535 10.87 37.87 -12.85
C GLN A 535 9.84 37.51 -13.92
N PRO A 536 9.42 38.47 -14.78
CA PRO A 536 8.64 38.14 -15.96
C PRO A 536 9.42 37.13 -16.81
N MET A 537 8.73 36.12 -17.38
CA MET A 537 9.30 35.05 -18.19
C MET A 537 10.57 35.50 -18.91
N ALA A 538 11.68 34.82 -18.63
CA ALA A 538 12.92 35.10 -19.36
C ALA A 538 12.57 35.08 -20.85
N SER A 539 12.87 36.17 -21.55
CA SER A 539 12.40 36.29 -22.92
C SER A 539 12.95 35.12 -23.68
N CYS A 540 12.14 34.47 -24.52
CA CYS A 540 12.60 33.36 -25.37
C CYS A 540 13.96 33.67 -26.04
N LYS A 541 14.33 34.94 -26.14
CA LYS A 541 15.59 35.45 -26.58
C LYS A 541 16.80 35.01 -25.75
N SER A 542 16.63 34.75 -24.44
CA SER A 542 17.76 34.30 -23.60
C SER A 542 18.11 32.83 -23.82
N CYS A 543 17.14 32.02 -24.23
CA CYS A 543 17.37 30.61 -24.55
C CYS A 543 17.63 30.38 -26.05
N HIS A 544 17.15 31.27 -26.91
CA HIS A 544 17.32 31.24 -28.37
C HIS A 544 18.03 32.49 -28.90
N PRO A 545 19.33 32.67 -28.59
CA PRO A 545 20.07 33.89 -28.98
C PRO A 545 20.29 33.97 -30.50
N ASN A 546 20.43 32.85 -31.18
CA ASN A 546 20.76 32.77 -32.61
C ASN A 546 19.53 32.55 -33.47
N ARG A 547 18.66 33.53 -33.53
CA ARG A 547 17.45 33.47 -34.37
C ARG A 547 17.79 33.88 -35.79
N LYS A 548 17.24 33.18 -36.77
CA LYS A 548 17.42 33.42 -38.19
C LYS A 548 16.08 33.70 -38.89
N GLY A 549 16.12 34.10 -40.14
CA GLY A 549 14.93 34.32 -40.97
C GLY A 549 14.07 35.50 -40.50
N LEU A 550 12.76 35.31 -40.45
CA LEU A 550 11.77 36.32 -40.10
C LEU A 550 12.05 37.04 -38.76
N HIS A 551 12.68 36.34 -37.80
CA HIS A 551 13.03 36.87 -36.50
C HIS A 551 14.10 37.97 -36.53
N GLN A 552 14.83 38.12 -37.61
CA GLN A 552 15.87 39.16 -37.81
C GLN A 552 15.27 40.46 -38.41
N GLN A 553 14.06 40.38 -38.97
CA GLN A 553 13.39 41.57 -39.52
C GLN A 553 12.95 42.49 -38.36
N LYS A 554 13.22 43.79 -38.52
CA LYS A 554 13.05 44.79 -37.46
C LYS A 554 11.67 44.76 -36.83
N GLU A 555 10.62 44.66 -37.62
CA GLU A 555 9.22 44.65 -37.20
C GLU A 555 8.88 43.37 -36.42
N HIS A 556 9.34 42.21 -36.90
CA HIS A 556 9.07 40.93 -36.26
C HIS A 556 9.99 40.67 -35.05
N ALA A 557 11.16 41.25 -35.02
CA ALA A 557 12.07 41.12 -33.86
C ALA A 557 11.51 41.78 -32.58
N ALA A 558 10.59 42.72 -32.71
CA ALA A 558 9.91 43.37 -31.60
C ALA A 558 8.67 42.63 -31.08
N VAL A 559 8.13 41.69 -31.85
CA VAL A 559 6.93 40.93 -31.49
C VAL A 559 7.29 39.85 -30.47
N PRO A 560 6.51 39.67 -29.38
CA PRO A 560 6.71 38.56 -28.47
C PRO A 560 6.64 37.21 -29.19
N CYS A 561 7.54 36.29 -28.92
CA CYS A 561 7.60 35.00 -29.58
C CYS A 561 6.29 34.21 -29.44
N SER A 562 5.60 34.36 -28.30
CA SER A 562 4.30 33.73 -28.00
C SER A 562 3.15 34.21 -28.90
N THR A 563 3.34 35.33 -29.63
CA THR A 563 2.33 35.81 -30.59
C THR A 563 2.23 34.91 -31.81
N CYS A 564 3.38 34.35 -32.25
CA CYS A 564 3.42 33.48 -33.43
C CYS A 564 3.61 32.00 -33.06
N HIS A 565 4.33 31.73 -31.96
CA HIS A 565 4.58 30.36 -31.50
C HIS A 565 3.68 30.05 -30.31
N PRO A 566 2.61 29.25 -30.51
CA PRO A 566 1.85 28.73 -29.38
C PRO A 566 2.78 27.98 -28.41
N PRO A 567 2.50 28.01 -27.11
CA PRO A 567 3.28 27.28 -26.14
C PRO A 567 3.50 25.82 -26.57
N HIS A 568 4.75 25.36 -26.57
CA HIS A 568 5.16 24.00 -26.95
C HIS A 568 4.94 23.62 -28.43
N ALA A 569 4.62 24.57 -29.31
CA ALA A 569 4.61 24.38 -30.74
C ALA A 569 5.74 25.17 -31.38
N TRP A 570 6.70 24.46 -32.00
CA TRP A 570 7.88 25.10 -32.62
C TRP A 570 7.58 25.69 -33.99
N LYS A 571 6.72 25.05 -34.75
CA LYS A 571 6.36 25.47 -36.11
C LYS A 571 5.04 26.22 -36.11
N VAL A 572 5.01 27.38 -36.76
CA VAL A 572 3.80 28.08 -37.10
C VAL A 572 3.17 27.40 -38.32
N THR A 573 2.03 26.79 -38.16
CA THR A 573 1.40 25.92 -39.17
C THR A 573 0.08 26.45 -39.69
N THR A 574 -0.44 27.55 -39.13
CA THR A 574 -1.74 28.08 -39.51
C THR A 574 -1.63 29.49 -40.06
N ARG A 575 -2.40 29.77 -41.10
CA ARG A 575 -2.54 31.09 -41.70
C ARG A 575 -3.11 32.14 -40.74
N GLU A 576 -4.02 31.74 -39.88
CA GLU A 576 -4.65 32.56 -38.85
C GLU A 576 -3.64 33.24 -37.93
N THR A 577 -2.56 32.54 -37.60
CA THR A 577 -1.49 33.12 -36.78
C THR A 577 -0.84 34.34 -37.43
N CYS A 578 -0.60 34.28 -38.74
CA CYS A 578 -0.06 35.41 -39.50
C CYS A 578 -1.10 36.53 -39.67
N LEU A 579 -2.36 36.19 -39.92
CA LEU A 579 -3.44 37.15 -40.11
C LEU A 579 -3.82 37.92 -38.84
N THR A 580 -3.39 37.46 -37.66
CA THR A 580 -3.57 38.23 -36.42
C THR A 580 -2.93 39.63 -36.48
N CYS A 581 -1.80 39.75 -37.17
CA CYS A 581 -1.11 41.04 -37.39
C CYS A 581 -1.26 41.55 -38.83
N HIS A 582 -1.48 40.65 -39.79
CA HIS A 582 -1.60 40.97 -41.23
C HIS A 582 -3.05 40.83 -41.72
N GLY A 583 -4.00 41.41 -40.99
CA GLY A 583 -5.42 41.36 -41.31
C GLY A 583 -5.81 41.95 -42.69
N ASP A 584 -5.00 42.87 -43.22
CA ASP A 584 -5.12 43.45 -44.54
C ASP A 584 -4.88 42.41 -45.68
N LYS A 585 -4.25 41.28 -45.36
CA LYS A 585 -3.97 40.19 -46.30
C LYS A 585 -5.00 39.05 -46.28
N GLN A 586 -6.14 39.27 -45.66
CA GLN A 586 -7.21 38.27 -45.55
C GLN A 586 -7.74 37.80 -46.93
N THR A 587 -7.75 38.71 -47.91
CA THR A 587 -8.18 38.43 -49.29
C THR A 587 -7.05 37.95 -50.19
N HIS A 588 -5.84 37.82 -49.69
CA HIS A 588 -4.73 37.31 -50.48
C HIS A 588 -4.93 35.82 -50.80
N ASN A 589 -4.91 35.49 -52.10
CA ASN A 589 -5.10 34.14 -52.60
C ASN A 589 -3.92 33.26 -52.22
N ALA A 590 -3.92 32.80 -51.01
CA ALA A 590 -2.84 31.96 -50.46
C ALA A 590 -3.40 30.58 -50.14
N PRO A 591 -2.58 29.52 -50.22
CA PRO A 591 -2.89 28.20 -49.70
C PRO A 591 -3.11 28.26 -48.17
N THR A 592 -3.38 27.12 -47.58
CA THR A 592 -3.76 26.98 -46.15
C THR A 592 -2.75 27.56 -45.15
N PHE A 593 -1.51 27.75 -45.57
CA PHE A 593 -0.44 28.33 -44.74
C PHE A 593 0.45 29.30 -45.56
N CYS A 594 0.72 30.45 -45.00
CA CYS A 594 1.56 31.47 -45.65
C CYS A 594 2.97 31.00 -45.98
N GLY A 595 3.52 30.09 -45.23
CA GLY A 595 4.84 29.49 -45.43
C GLY A 595 4.97 28.62 -46.68
N GLU A 596 3.88 28.25 -47.34
CA GLU A 596 3.93 27.51 -48.61
C GLU A 596 4.39 28.39 -49.77
N CYS A 597 4.14 29.68 -49.71
CA CYS A 597 4.53 30.64 -50.72
C CYS A 597 5.63 31.61 -50.26
N HIS A 598 5.73 31.86 -48.96
CA HIS A 598 6.71 32.75 -48.36
C HIS A 598 7.77 31.91 -47.64
N SER A 599 9.01 31.92 -48.17
CA SER A 599 10.15 31.29 -47.50
C SER A 599 10.50 32.08 -46.24
N PHE A 600 10.21 31.47 -45.08
CA PHE A 600 10.64 32.02 -43.78
C PHE A 600 11.97 31.42 -43.31
N THR A 601 12.53 30.51 -44.11
CA THR A 601 13.85 29.93 -43.95
C THR A 601 14.79 30.64 -44.92
N GLU A 602 15.88 31.04 -44.42
CA GLU A 602 17.03 31.68 -45.05
C GLU A 602 17.18 31.78 -46.55
N ASN A 603 17.60 32.94 -46.99
CA ASN A 603 18.79 33.09 -47.83
C ASN A 603 19.93 33.60 -46.96
#